data_894b460b27f7deda9d199c0ae51234eb
#
_entry.id   894b460b27f7deda9d199c0ae51234eb
#
_cell.length_a   1.000
_cell.length_b   1.000
_cell.length_c   1.000
_cell.angle_alpha   90.00
_cell.angle_beta   90.00
_cell.angle_gamma   90.00
#
_symmetry.space_group_name_H-M   'P 1'
#
loop_
_entity.id
_entity.type
_entity.pdbx_description
1 polymer ?
#
loop_
_entity_poly.entity_id
_entity_poly.type
_entity_poly.pdbx_seq_one_letter_code
_entity_poly.pdbx_strand_id
1 'polypeptide(L)'
;PGQMLINASTTSLYGKSGVPCNEETHVDPVSTYALTKLAAEEILHDKPNVVSLRFATVFGFSTRMRMDLMVNDFVYKAVKEKVIVLFDSFAKRTFIHVEDAADCYIFTMNHFNSMKGGIYNAGGNNLNFSKDEIAAKIREKVEFSVVNSELRDKDLRHFIVNFDKIEKIGFKPSRTVEDGIDELLRIYSFYEYYSHYRTI
;
A
#
# COMPACT_ATOMS: atom_id res chain seq x y z
N PRO A 1 -31.12 -1.10 -4.81
CA PRO A 1 -30.96 0.31 -4.99
C PRO A 1 -31.03 1.05 -3.65
N GLY A 2 -30.00 1.34 -2.96
CA GLY A 2 -29.87 1.90 -1.59
C GLY A 2 -28.72 1.30 -0.82
N GLN A 3 -28.17 0.20 -1.29
CA GLN A 3 -27.02 -0.46 -0.67
C GLN A 3 -25.74 0.33 -0.99
N MET A 4 -24.97 0.64 0.04
CA MET A 4 -23.62 1.20 -0.09
C MET A 4 -22.66 0.14 -0.64
N LEU A 5 -21.79 0.51 -1.57
CA LEU A 5 -20.69 -0.31 -2.05
C LEU A 5 -19.40 0.49 -1.93
N ILE A 6 -18.41 -0.06 -1.24
CA ILE A 6 -17.06 0.51 -1.17
C ILE A 6 -16.12 -0.47 -1.88
N ASN A 7 -15.60 -0.05 -3.03
CA ASN A 7 -14.72 -0.85 -3.86
C ASN A 7 -13.27 -0.69 -3.39
N ALA A 8 -12.62 -1.81 -3.08
CA ALA A 8 -11.19 -1.85 -2.82
C ALA A 8 -10.39 -1.84 -4.12
N SER A 9 -10.01 -0.66 -4.59
CA SER A 9 -9.09 -0.46 -5.69
C SER A 9 -7.64 -0.30 -5.20
N THR A 10 -6.74 0.21 -6.02
CA THR A 10 -5.30 0.26 -5.72
C THR A 10 -4.60 1.44 -6.39
N THR A 11 -3.63 2.03 -5.72
CA THR A 11 -2.71 3.01 -6.33
C THR A 11 -1.78 2.39 -7.39
N SER A 12 -1.71 1.06 -7.48
CA SER A 12 -0.95 0.37 -8.54
C SER A 12 -1.46 0.67 -9.95
N LEU A 13 -2.66 1.26 -10.08
CA LEU A 13 -3.21 1.73 -11.35
C LEU A 13 -2.33 2.81 -12.01
N TYR A 14 -1.58 3.57 -11.23
CA TYR A 14 -0.72 4.65 -11.75
C TYR A 14 0.53 4.15 -12.48
N GLY A 15 0.90 2.87 -12.32
CA GLY A 15 2.00 2.24 -13.06
C GLY A 15 3.35 2.90 -12.82
N LYS A 16 3.86 3.63 -13.82
CA LYS A 16 5.09 4.44 -13.75
C LYS A 16 4.75 5.90 -13.99
N SER A 17 5.05 6.75 -13.01
CA SER A 17 4.81 8.19 -13.16
C SER A 17 6.04 8.98 -12.72
N GLY A 18 6.45 9.94 -13.54
CA GLY A 18 7.51 10.89 -13.23
C GLY A 18 7.03 12.08 -12.37
N VAL A 19 5.72 12.18 -12.12
CA VAL A 19 5.09 13.26 -11.35
C VAL A 19 4.17 12.67 -10.28
N PRO A 20 3.86 13.42 -9.21
CA PRO A 20 2.87 12.98 -8.22
C PRO A 20 1.50 12.74 -8.87
N CYS A 21 0.92 11.57 -8.55
CA CYS A 21 -0.37 11.13 -9.07
C CYS A 21 -1.50 11.54 -8.13
N ASN A 22 -2.61 11.97 -8.68
CA ASN A 22 -3.89 12.16 -7.98
C ASN A 22 -5.00 11.37 -8.70
N GLU A 23 -6.23 11.50 -8.26
CA GLU A 23 -7.36 10.74 -8.81
C GLU A 23 -7.71 11.09 -10.27
N GLU A 24 -7.26 12.25 -10.76
CA GLU A 24 -7.44 12.73 -12.13
C GLU A 24 -6.30 12.31 -13.06
N THR A 25 -5.18 11.82 -12.47
CA THR A 25 -4.02 11.35 -13.24
C THR A 25 -4.41 10.15 -14.09
N HIS A 26 -4.01 10.15 -15.35
CA HIS A 26 -4.17 9.00 -16.25
C HIS A 26 -3.57 7.75 -15.62
N VAL A 27 -4.31 6.64 -15.64
CA VAL A 27 -3.89 5.35 -15.10
C VAL A 27 -3.21 4.54 -16.20
N ASP A 28 -2.07 3.92 -15.88
CA ASP A 28 -1.26 3.07 -16.78
C ASP A 28 -0.86 1.77 -16.05
N PRO A 29 -1.82 0.84 -15.83
CA PRO A 29 -1.61 -0.37 -15.06
C PRO A 29 -0.62 -1.32 -15.75
N VAL A 30 0.48 -1.67 -15.08
CA VAL A 30 1.56 -2.52 -15.61
C VAL A 30 1.49 -3.99 -15.15
N SER A 31 0.47 -4.36 -14.37
CA SER A 31 0.29 -5.73 -13.87
C SER A 31 -1.13 -6.23 -14.08
N THR A 32 -1.31 -7.56 -14.21
CA THR A 32 -2.65 -8.19 -14.30
C THR A 32 -3.52 -7.81 -13.12
N TYR A 33 -2.95 -7.74 -11.91
CA TYR A 33 -3.67 -7.27 -10.72
C TYR A 33 -4.22 -5.86 -10.90
N ALA A 34 -3.40 -4.92 -11.37
CA ALA A 34 -3.83 -3.55 -11.59
C ALA A 34 -4.90 -3.47 -12.70
N LEU A 35 -4.74 -4.21 -13.81
CA LEU A 35 -5.74 -4.29 -14.88
C LEU A 35 -7.09 -4.79 -14.37
N THR A 36 -7.13 -5.84 -13.54
CA THR A 36 -8.41 -6.34 -12.98
C THR A 36 -9.06 -5.34 -12.03
N LYS A 37 -8.25 -4.56 -11.29
CA LYS A 37 -8.77 -3.50 -10.41
C LYS A 37 -9.31 -2.31 -11.21
N LEU A 38 -8.65 -1.95 -12.31
CA LEU A 38 -9.16 -0.92 -13.22
C LEU A 38 -10.50 -1.34 -13.84
N ALA A 39 -10.59 -2.56 -14.37
CA ALA A 39 -11.85 -3.08 -14.93
C ALA A 39 -12.99 -3.04 -13.90
N ALA A 40 -12.71 -3.33 -12.62
CA ALA A 40 -13.71 -3.20 -11.57
C ALA A 40 -14.14 -1.73 -11.33
N GLU A 41 -13.20 -0.77 -11.35
CA GLU A 41 -13.54 0.66 -11.26
C GLU A 41 -14.42 1.10 -12.43
N GLU A 42 -14.09 0.69 -13.67
CA GLU A 42 -14.85 1.03 -14.88
C GLU A 42 -16.29 0.50 -14.84
N ILE A 43 -16.48 -0.77 -14.42
CA ILE A 43 -17.81 -1.38 -14.25
C ILE A 43 -18.66 -0.62 -13.22
N LEU A 44 -18.01 -0.06 -12.20
CA LEU A 44 -18.66 0.61 -11.08
C LEU A 44 -18.79 2.12 -11.27
N HIS A 45 -18.13 2.71 -12.28
CA HIS A 45 -18.02 4.17 -12.47
C HIS A 45 -19.37 4.89 -12.49
N ASP A 46 -20.32 4.35 -13.23
CA ASP A 46 -21.66 4.98 -13.39
C ASP A 46 -22.66 4.59 -12.29
N LYS A 47 -22.21 3.94 -11.23
CA LYS A 47 -23.09 3.52 -10.13
C LYS A 47 -23.16 4.60 -9.05
N PRO A 48 -24.34 5.18 -8.77
CA PRO A 48 -24.45 6.33 -7.85
C PRO A 48 -24.15 6.00 -6.38
N ASN A 49 -24.20 4.72 -6.00
CA ASN A 49 -24.01 4.25 -4.62
C ASN A 49 -22.65 3.56 -4.42
N VAL A 50 -21.61 3.98 -5.14
CA VAL A 50 -20.27 3.39 -5.06
C VAL A 50 -19.26 4.45 -4.63
N VAL A 51 -18.30 4.05 -3.80
CA VAL A 51 -17.05 4.76 -3.56
C VAL A 51 -15.91 3.82 -3.92
N SER A 52 -14.98 4.24 -4.76
CA SER A 52 -13.75 3.48 -5.04
C SER A 52 -12.59 4.05 -4.26
N LEU A 53 -11.93 3.21 -3.44
CA LEU A 53 -10.74 3.56 -2.67
C LEU A 53 -9.51 2.94 -3.33
N ARG A 54 -8.64 3.78 -3.91
CA ARG A 54 -7.33 3.36 -4.43
C ARG A 54 -6.34 3.27 -3.28
N PHE A 55 -6.30 2.12 -2.63
CA PHE A 55 -5.43 1.92 -1.48
C PHE A 55 -3.95 1.97 -1.86
N ALA A 56 -3.18 2.66 -1.02
CA ALA A 56 -1.75 2.51 -0.90
C ALA A 56 -1.37 1.05 -0.57
N THR A 57 -0.10 0.69 -0.69
CA THR A 57 0.39 -0.64 -0.30
C THR A 57 0.14 -0.87 1.19
N VAL A 58 -0.76 -1.79 1.51
CA VAL A 58 -1.11 -2.10 2.89
C VAL A 58 0.03 -2.89 3.53
N PHE A 59 0.41 -2.56 4.77
CA PHE A 59 1.43 -3.25 5.56
C PHE A 59 1.01 -3.38 7.02
N GLY A 60 1.79 -4.08 7.83
CA GLY A 60 1.52 -4.31 9.25
C GLY A 60 0.98 -5.71 9.54
N PHE A 61 0.74 -5.98 10.83
CA PHE A 61 0.26 -7.27 11.29
C PHE A 61 -1.25 -7.44 11.04
N SER A 62 -1.64 -8.62 10.64
CA SER A 62 -3.04 -9.04 10.57
C SER A 62 -3.18 -10.53 10.82
N THR A 63 -4.38 -10.98 11.16
CA THR A 63 -4.67 -12.42 11.36
C THR A 63 -4.42 -13.25 10.10
N ARG A 64 -4.53 -12.63 8.91
CA ARG A 64 -4.12 -13.21 7.63
C ARG A 64 -2.91 -12.44 7.10
N MET A 65 -1.75 -12.74 7.64
CA MET A 65 -0.51 -12.06 7.33
C MET A 65 -0.10 -12.21 5.85
N ARG A 66 0.15 -11.09 5.19
CA ARG A 66 0.71 -11.03 3.84
C ARG A 66 2.22 -10.82 3.91
N MET A 67 2.96 -11.91 3.87
CA MET A 67 4.44 -11.90 3.98
C MET A 67 5.13 -11.41 2.71
N ASP A 68 4.43 -11.42 1.57
CA ASP A 68 4.92 -10.99 0.27
C ASP A 68 4.86 -9.47 0.04
N LEU A 69 4.25 -8.72 0.97
CA LEU A 69 4.19 -7.26 0.89
C LEU A 69 5.49 -6.64 1.40
N MET A 70 5.97 -5.61 0.71
CA MET A 70 7.32 -5.06 0.83
C MET A 70 7.78 -4.82 2.28
N VAL A 71 7.04 -4.06 3.08
CA VAL A 71 7.44 -3.74 4.46
C VAL A 71 7.48 -5.02 5.29
N ASN A 72 6.45 -5.88 5.19
CA ASN A 72 6.36 -7.14 5.93
C ASN A 72 7.51 -8.09 5.55
N ASP A 73 7.80 -8.24 4.25
CA ASP A 73 8.89 -9.07 3.71
C ASP A 73 10.26 -8.55 4.16
N PHE A 74 10.48 -7.24 4.07
CA PHE A 74 11.77 -6.63 4.44
C PHE A 74 12.06 -6.79 5.94
N VAL A 75 11.08 -6.53 6.81
CA VAL A 75 11.26 -6.74 8.25
C VAL A 75 11.51 -8.21 8.55
N TYR A 76 10.77 -9.14 7.92
CA TYR A 76 10.99 -10.57 8.09
C TYR A 76 12.41 -10.98 7.69
N LYS A 77 12.86 -10.57 6.50
CA LYS A 77 14.22 -10.86 6.00
C LYS A 77 15.30 -10.27 6.88
N ALA A 78 15.12 -9.04 7.35
CA ALA A 78 16.06 -8.40 8.27
C ALA A 78 16.21 -9.20 9.58
N VAL A 79 15.10 -9.70 10.14
CA VAL A 79 15.10 -10.45 11.40
C VAL A 79 15.63 -11.87 11.21
N LYS A 80 15.15 -12.61 10.20
CA LYS A 80 15.39 -14.05 10.05
C LYS A 80 16.56 -14.38 9.13
N GLU A 81 16.71 -13.65 8.02
CA GLU A 81 17.73 -13.94 7.01
C GLU A 81 18.96 -13.04 7.15
N LYS A 82 18.87 -11.95 7.91
CA LYS A 82 19.93 -10.95 8.10
C LYS A 82 20.44 -10.30 6.81
N VAL A 83 19.65 -10.37 5.75
CA VAL A 83 19.97 -9.75 4.45
C VAL A 83 18.71 -9.34 3.71
N ILE A 84 18.75 -8.17 3.08
CA ILE A 84 17.72 -7.70 2.13
C ILE A 84 18.41 -7.46 0.79
N VAL A 85 17.87 -8.05 -0.27
CA VAL A 85 18.28 -7.77 -1.66
C VAL A 85 17.32 -6.77 -2.27
N LEU A 86 17.86 -5.63 -2.72
CA LEU A 86 17.08 -4.55 -3.34
C LEU A 86 17.28 -4.56 -4.85
N PHE A 87 16.17 -4.56 -5.57
CA PHE A 87 16.10 -4.35 -7.02
C PHE A 87 15.47 -2.97 -7.25
N ASP A 88 16.12 -2.12 -8.09
CA ASP A 88 15.66 -0.75 -8.35
C ASP A 88 15.30 -0.02 -7.04
N SER A 89 16.29 0.09 -6.16
CA SER A 89 16.13 0.54 -4.77
C SER A 89 15.51 1.93 -4.63
N PHE A 90 15.70 2.79 -5.65
CA PHE A 90 15.13 4.14 -5.73
C PHE A 90 13.61 4.17 -5.95
N ALA A 91 13.02 3.04 -6.39
CA ALA A 91 11.61 3.01 -6.79
C ALA A 91 10.69 3.30 -5.61
N LYS A 92 9.91 4.37 -5.75
CA LYS A 92 8.96 4.83 -4.72
C LYS A 92 7.65 4.07 -4.79
N ARG A 93 7.08 3.87 -3.62
CA ARG A 93 5.73 3.34 -3.37
C ARG A 93 5.06 4.17 -2.29
N THR A 94 3.77 4.06 -2.22
CA THR A 94 3.00 4.62 -1.12
C THR A 94 2.49 3.50 -0.23
N PHE A 95 2.39 3.78 1.07
CA PHE A 95 2.06 2.79 2.10
C PHE A 95 0.89 3.26 2.96
N ILE A 96 0.21 2.31 3.59
CA ILE A 96 -0.81 2.53 4.62
C ILE A 96 -0.80 1.35 5.59
N HIS A 97 -0.85 1.63 6.90
CA HIS A 97 -0.97 0.56 7.89
C HIS A 97 -2.33 -0.15 7.76
N VAL A 98 -2.36 -1.46 8.03
CA VAL A 98 -3.58 -2.27 7.86
C VAL A 98 -4.75 -1.77 8.73
N GLU A 99 -4.47 -1.29 9.94
CA GLU A 99 -5.50 -0.71 10.81
C GLU A 99 -6.00 0.63 10.26
N ASP A 100 -5.11 1.51 9.74
CA ASP A 100 -5.55 2.74 9.08
C ASP A 100 -6.34 2.45 7.80
N ALA A 101 -6.04 1.35 7.09
CA ALA A 101 -6.86 0.91 5.96
C ALA A 101 -8.26 0.50 6.42
N ALA A 102 -8.39 -0.20 7.55
CA ALA A 102 -9.68 -0.51 8.16
C ALA A 102 -10.42 0.76 8.61
N ASP A 103 -9.71 1.68 9.26
CA ASP A 103 -10.26 2.99 9.66
C ASP A 103 -10.73 3.81 8.46
N CYS A 104 -10.05 3.71 7.30
CA CYS A 104 -10.47 4.34 6.06
C CYS A 104 -11.82 3.80 5.57
N TYR A 105 -12.08 2.50 5.70
CA TYR A 105 -13.40 1.94 5.39
C TYR A 105 -14.48 2.47 6.34
N ILE A 106 -14.21 2.49 7.66
CA ILE A 106 -15.15 3.02 8.66
C ILE A 106 -15.43 4.50 8.40
N PHE A 107 -14.38 5.27 8.12
CA PHE A 107 -14.50 6.68 7.74
C PHE A 107 -15.39 6.85 6.50
N THR A 108 -15.13 6.06 5.45
CA THR A 108 -15.91 6.12 4.20
C THR A 108 -17.38 5.75 4.43
N MET A 109 -17.69 4.76 5.27
CA MET A 109 -19.06 4.43 5.65
C MET A 109 -19.77 5.61 6.32
N ASN A 110 -19.10 6.27 7.26
CA ASN A 110 -19.65 7.42 7.99
C ASN A 110 -19.84 8.66 7.11
N HIS A 111 -19.01 8.82 6.06
CA HIS A 111 -19.06 9.95 5.13
C HIS A 111 -19.60 9.56 3.75
N PHE A 112 -20.27 8.41 3.65
CA PHE A 112 -20.65 7.83 2.36
C PHE A 112 -21.46 8.80 1.48
N ASN A 113 -22.40 9.54 2.04
CA ASN A 113 -23.25 10.47 1.28
C ASN A 113 -22.47 11.60 0.60
N SER A 114 -21.37 12.06 1.18
CA SER A 114 -20.49 13.08 0.59
C SER A 114 -19.45 12.50 -0.35
N MET A 115 -19.15 11.20 -0.26
CA MET A 115 -18.13 10.51 -1.04
C MET A 115 -18.67 9.70 -2.23
N LYS A 116 -19.94 9.30 -2.20
CA LYS A 116 -20.55 8.41 -3.20
C LYS A 116 -20.41 8.95 -4.63
N GLY A 117 -20.18 8.05 -5.56
CA GLY A 117 -19.88 8.35 -6.97
C GLY A 117 -18.43 8.78 -7.20
N GLY A 118 -17.61 8.84 -6.14
CA GLY A 118 -16.23 9.31 -6.21
C GLY A 118 -15.18 8.20 -6.15
N ILE A 119 -14.00 8.54 -6.68
CA ILE A 119 -12.75 7.76 -6.52
C ILE A 119 -11.85 8.57 -5.58
N TYR A 120 -11.20 7.89 -4.64
CA TYR A 120 -10.30 8.50 -3.65
C TYR A 120 -9.04 7.66 -3.49
N ASN A 121 -7.87 8.30 -3.49
CA ASN A 121 -6.66 7.68 -3.03
C ASN A 121 -6.73 7.48 -1.51
N ALA A 122 -6.43 6.28 -1.03
CA ALA A 122 -6.50 5.93 0.39
C ALA A 122 -5.10 5.64 0.95
N GLY A 123 -4.57 6.60 1.71
CA GLY A 123 -3.22 6.62 2.28
C GLY A 123 -2.89 7.98 2.87
N GLY A 124 -1.61 8.33 2.95
CA GLY A 124 -1.14 9.61 3.48
C GLY A 124 0.02 10.21 2.68
N ASN A 125 0.04 11.53 2.55
CA ASN A 125 1.07 12.24 1.80
C ASN A 125 2.50 12.00 2.33
N ASN A 126 2.64 11.76 3.64
CA ASN A 126 3.90 11.46 4.33
C ASN A 126 4.31 9.97 4.27
N LEU A 127 3.55 9.12 3.57
CA LEU A 127 3.77 7.68 3.48
C LEU A 127 4.25 7.22 2.09
N ASN A 128 4.93 8.10 1.35
CA ASN A 128 5.58 7.79 0.08
C ASN A 128 7.08 7.55 0.31
N PHE A 129 7.54 6.31 0.17
CA PHE A 129 8.93 5.91 0.42
C PHE A 129 9.51 5.08 -0.72
N SER A 130 10.84 5.17 -0.92
CA SER A 130 11.58 4.24 -1.75
C SER A 130 11.89 2.94 -0.99
N LYS A 131 12.35 1.92 -1.72
CA LYS A 131 12.82 0.68 -1.11
C LYS A 131 14.03 0.92 -0.19
N ASP A 132 14.95 1.83 -0.59
CA ASP A 132 16.08 2.24 0.23
C ASP A 132 15.65 2.90 1.53
N GLU A 133 14.69 3.83 1.46
CA GLU A 133 14.17 4.54 2.63
C GLU A 133 13.52 3.57 3.63
N ILE A 134 12.76 2.57 3.14
CA ILE A 134 12.20 1.52 4.01
C ILE A 134 13.31 0.67 4.63
N ALA A 135 14.30 0.23 3.85
CA ALA A 135 15.44 -0.54 4.37
C ALA A 135 16.25 0.25 5.41
N ALA A 136 16.44 1.56 5.20
CA ALA A 136 17.12 2.43 6.15
C ALA A 136 16.37 2.51 7.49
N LYS A 137 15.04 2.72 7.47
CA LYS A 137 14.20 2.74 8.68
C LYS A 137 14.26 1.42 9.48
N ILE A 138 14.30 0.28 8.77
CA ILE A 138 14.45 -1.03 9.42
C ILE A 138 15.86 -1.16 10.06
N ARG A 139 16.91 -0.65 9.37
CA ARG A 139 18.29 -0.72 9.84
C ARG A 139 18.53 0.07 11.14
N GLU A 140 17.75 1.13 11.38
CA GLU A 140 17.81 1.86 12.66
C GLU A 140 17.40 0.99 13.87
N LYS A 141 16.69 -0.10 13.64
CA LYS A 141 16.08 -0.95 14.68
C LYS A 141 16.67 -2.35 14.78
N VAL A 142 17.21 -2.89 13.69
CA VAL A 142 17.80 -4.25 13.65
C VAL A 142 18.97 -4.28 12.66
N GLU A 143 20.02 -5.03 13.05
CA GLU A 143 21.22 -5.18 12.23
C GLU A 143 21.00 -6.24 11.12
N PHE A 144 21.28 -5.86 9.88
CA PHE A 144 21.28 -6.72 8.69
C PHE A 144 22.08 -6.10 7.55
N SER A 145 22.40 -6.90 6.53
CA SER A 145 23.10 -6.47 5.33
C SER A 145 22.10 -6.08 4.23
N VAL A 146 22.43 -5.05 3.44
CA VAL A 146 21.68 -4.71 2.22
C VAL A 146 22.58 -4.98 1.02
N VAL A 147 22.04 -5.70 0.04
CA VAL A 147 22.68 -5.98 -1.24
C VAL A 147 21.86 -5.32 -2.35
N ASN A 148 22.47 -4.38 -3.06
CA ASN A 148 21.84 -3.80 -4.25
C ASN A 148 22.13 -4.72 -5.45
N SER A 149 21.07 -5.19 -6.09
CA SER A 149 21.16 -6.02 -7.29
C SER A 149 21.27 -5.14 -8.54
N GLU A 150 22.11 -5.55 -9.47
CA GLU A 150 22.17 -4.94 -10.82
C GLU A 150 20.97 -5.37 -11.69
N LEU A 151 20.27 -6.43 -11.32
CA LEU A 151 19.08 -6.88 -12.01
C LEU A 151 17.92 -5.92 -11.74
N ARG A 152 17.10 -5.70 -12.76
CA ARG A 152 15.90 -4.85 -12.64
C ARG A 152 14.71 -5.65 -12.13
N ASP A 153 13.85 -4.97 -11.40
CA ASP A 153 12.54 -5.48 -11.00
C ASP A 153 11.65 -5.63 -12.23
N LYS A 154 11.10 -6.83 -12.45
CA LYS A 154 10.16 -7.07 -13.56
C LYS A 154 8.87 -6.26 -13.41
N ASP A 155 8.47 -5.98 -12.17
CA ASP A 155 7.31 -5.17 -11.79
C ASP A 155 7.77 -3.80 -11.27
N LEU A 156 8.50 -3.07 -12.11
CA LEU A 156 8.97 -1.73 -11.74
C LEU A 156 7.79 -0.75 -11.74
N ARG A 157 7.12 -0.63 -10.61
CA ARG A 157 6.21 0.46 -10.29
C ARG A 157 6.98 1.57 -9.59
N HIS A 158 6.89 2.77 -10.08
CA HIS A 158 7.52 3.95 -9.49
C HIS A 158 6.56 5.12 -9.58
N PHE A 159 5.98 5.50 -8.45
CA PHE A 159 5.03 6.61 -8.37
C PHE A 159 5.00 7.22 -6.97
N ILE A 160 4.64 8.48 -6.90
CA ILE A 160 4.29 9.21 -5.69
C ILE A 160 2.80 9.52 -5.79
N VAL A 161 2.06 9.35 -4.71
CA VAL A 161 0.61 9.61 -4.70
C VAL A 161 0.28 10.77 -3.77
N ASN A 162 -0.60 11.63 -4.25
CA ASN A 162 -1.21 12.71 -3.48
C ASN A 162 -2.54 12.21 -2.88
N PHE A 163 -2.76 12.50 -1.62
CA PHE A 163 -3.94 12.10 -0.85
C PHE A 163 -4.81 13.27 -0.41
N ASP A 164 -4.58 14.47 -0.94
CA ASP A 164 -5.27 15.70 -0.53
C ASP A 164 -6.78 15.60 -0.63
N LYS A 165 -7.30 14.83 -1.59
CA LYS A 165 -8.74 14.69 -1.82
C LYS A 165 -9.44 14.06 -0.61
N ILE A 166 -8.92 12.97 -0.09
CA ILE A 166 -9.50 12.30 1.09
C ILE A 166 -9.15 13.06 2.38
N GLU A 167 -7.96 13.67 2.45
CA GLU A 167 -7.55 14.50 3.60
C GLU A 167 -8.45 15.73 3.78
N LYS A 168 -8.91 16.36 2.70
CA LYS A 168 -9.86 17.49 2.75
C LYS A 168 -11.22 17.11 3.33
N ILE A 169 -11.62 15.84 3.24
CA ILE A 169 -12.83 15.32 3.88
C ILE A 169 -12.61 15.05 5.36
N GLY A 170 -11.34 14.87 5.79
CA GLY A 170 -10.93 14.70 7.18
C GLY A 170 -10.26 13.36 7.50
N PHE A 171 -10.05 12.46 6.52
CA PHE A 171 -9.31 11.23 6.76
C PHE A 171 -7.80 11.48 6.71
N LYS A 172 -7.09 11.03 7.74
CA LYS A 172 -5.63 10.96 7.77
C LYS A 172 -5.20 9.67 8.46
N PRO A 173 -4.27 8.90 7.88
CA PRO A 173 -3.63 7.79 8.59
C PRO A 173 -2.99 8.28 9.88
N SER A 174 -3.11 7.51 10.94
CA SER A 174 -2.56 7.83 12.26
C SER A 174 -1.21 7.15 12.52
N ARG A 175 -0.92 6.07 11.78
CA ARG A 175 0.28 5.25 11.96
C ARG A 175 1.32 5.56 10.91
N THR A 176 2.57 5.59 11.36
CA THR A 176 3.76 5.73 10.53
C THR A 176 4.26 4.36 10.03
N VAL A 177 5.21 4.37 9.10
CA VAL A 177 5.90 3.14 8.69
C VAL A 177 6.73 2.58 9.85
N GLU A 178 7.31 3.45 10.67
CA GLU A 178 8.09 3.10 11.85
C GLU A 178 7.25 2.35 12.89
N ASP A 179 6.00 2.77 13.13
CA ASP A 179 5.07 2.08 14.03
C ASP A 179 4.81 0.64 13.57
N GLY A 180 4.57 0.45 12.26
CA GLY A 180 4.36 -0.89 11.72
C GLY A 180 5.63 -1.74 11.68
N ILE A 181 6.82 -1.14 11.49
CA ILE A 181 8.10 -1.85 11.61
C ILE A 181 8.26 -2.35 13.06
N ASP A 182 8.01 -1.51 14.07
CA ASP A 182 8.11 -1.88 15.48
C ASP A 182 7.13 -3.00 15.85
N GLU A 183 5.91 -2.94 15.33
CA GLU A 183 4.92 -4.00 15.46
C GLU A 183 5.43 -5.32 14.87
N LEU A 184 5.90 -5.30 13.61
CA LEU A 184 6.37 -6.48 12.90
C LEU A 184 7.62 -7.09 13.56
N LEU A 185 8.55 -6.27 14.06
CA LEU A 185 9.72 -6.75 14.79
C LEU A 185 9.31 -7.55 16.04
N ARG A 186 8.32 -7.07 16.79
CA ARG A 186 7.77 -7.79 17.95
C ARG A 186 7.12 -9.11 17.53
N ILE A 187 6.31 -9.08 16.47
CA ILE A 187 5.61 -10.28 15.99
C ILE A 187 6.60 -11.34 15.48
N TYR A 188 7.60 -10.94 14.68
CA TYR A 188 8.56 -11.89 14.11
C TYR A 188 9.55 -12.46 15.12
N SER A 189 9.57 -11.97 16.36
CA SER A 189 10.34 -12.59 17.43
C SER A 189 9.82 -13.99 17.80
N PHE A 190 8.52 -14.24 17.67
CA PHE A 190 7.85 -15.50 18.00
C PHE A 190 7.03 -16.11 16.87
N TYR A 191 6.70 -15.33 15.81
CA TYR A 191 5.93 -15.80 14.68
C TYR A 191 6.82 -16.62 13.74
N GLU A 192 6.41 -17.86 13.48
CA GLU A 192 7.00 -18.70 12.44
C GLU A 192 6.13 -18.68 11.20
N TYR A 193 6.79 -18.44 10.07
CA TYR A 193 6.10 -18.35 8.79
C TYR A 193 5.81 -19.76 8.23
N TYR A 194 4.55 -20.07 8.06
CA TYR A 194 4.10 -21.25 7.33
C TYR A 194 3.72 -20.86 5.89
N SER A 195 4.26 -21.60 4.91
CA SER A 195 4.15 -21.30 3.46
C SER A 195 2.71 -21.19 2.93
N HIS A 196 1.72 -21.68 3.67
CA HIS A 196 0.29 -21.61 3.30
C HIS A 196 -0.27 -20.17 3.21
N TYR A 197 0.44 -19.17 3.72
CA TYR A 197 0.04 -17.77 3.68
C TYR A 197 0.70 -16.97 2.55
N ARG A 198 1.49 -17.60 1.68
CA ARG A 198 1.91 -16.99 0.42
C ARG A 198 0.72 -16.96 -0.53
N THR A 199 0.30 -15.77 -0.94
CA THR A 199 -0.50 -15.63 -2.14
C THR A 199 0.45 -15.81 -3.31
N ILE A 200 0.24 -16.85 -4.12
CA ILE A 200 1.00 -17.16 -5.33
C ILE A 200 0.75 -16.07 -6.37
#